data_ccf9d46d2739ea8a927c88483d577087
#
_entry.id   ccf9d46d2739ea8a927c88483d577087
#
_cell.length_a   1.000
_cell.length_b   1.000
_cell.length_c   1.000
_cell.angle_alpha   90.00
_cell.angle_beta   90.00
_cell.angle_gamma   90.00
#
_symmetry.space_group_name_H-M   'P 1'
#
loop_
_entity.id
_entity.type
_entity.pdbx_description
1 polymer ?
#
loop_
_entity_poly.entity_id
_entity_poly.type
_entity_poly.pdbx_seq_one_letter_code
_entity_poly.pdbx_strand_id
1 'polypeptide(L)'
;MKYIDYMSIEQFDNDFAHYECNVEERKKLGQVWTPYSVIEKMMDKIDKEIWINEDKTALDPTMGAGNIIIAILYRRIVENNQNPIKAISNTYGIELDPKTHEYAKERIKKFMSHFTNEDLTKIIDHNFVCSDVFEWNIENWCSKNDKVELEGFFENA
;
A
#
# COMPACT_ATOMS: atom_id res chain seq x y z
N MET A 1 20.82 7.33 2.99
CA MET A 1 19.67 7.97 3.66
C MET A 1 18.82 6.83 4.18
N LYS A 2 18.56 6.75 5.48
CA LYS A 2 17.72 5.68 6.02
C LYS A 2 16.25 6.07 5.81
N TYR A 3 15.36 5.11 5.65
CA TYR A 3 13.92 5.31 5.55
C TYR A 3 13.33 6.25 6.63
N ILE A 4 13.91 6.23 7.85
CA ILE A 4 13.66 7.18 8.94
C ILE A 4 13.84 8.65 8.52
N ASP A 5 14.74 8.95 7.59
CA ASP A 5 15.03 10.32 7.17
C ASP A 5 13.92 10.89 6.24
N TYR A 6 13.13 10.00 5.59
CA TYR A 6 11.95 10.38 4.81
C TYR A 6 10.68 10.52 5.65
N MET A 7 10.67 9.88 6.79
CA MET A 7 9.58 9.89 7.73
C MET A 7 10.16 10.25 9.10
N SER A 8 10.57 11.51 9.31
CA SER A 8 10.82 11.94 10.67
C SER A 8 9.58 11.60 11.50
N ILE A 9 9.76 10.99 12.66
CA ILE A 9 8.67 10.65 13.59
C ILE A 9 7.79 11.88 13.82
N GLU A 10 8.40 13.07 13.89
CA GLU A 10 7.73 14.35 14.02
C GLU A 10 6.84 14.73 12.83
N GLN A 11 7.28 14.49 11.62
CA GLN A 11 6.51 14.77 10.41
C GLN A 11 5.37 13.75 10.24
N PHE A 12 5.60 12.53 10.66
CA PHE A 12 4.63 11.47 10.75
C PHE A 12 3.55 11.76 11.80
N ASP A 13 3.93 12.17 12.99
CA ASP A 13 3.01 12.55 14.07
C ASP A 13 2.27 13.85 13.73
N ASN A 14 2.89 14.80 13.03
CA ASN A 14 2.25 16.06 12.63
C ASN A 14 1.30 15.88 11.44
N ASP A 15 1.64 15.12 10.42
CA ASP A 15 0.72 14.76 9.32
C ASP A 15 -0.47 13.93 9.84
N PHE A 16 -0.30 13.28 10.99
CA PHE A 16 -1.33 12.50 11.64
C PHE A 16 -2.18 13.27 12.66
N ALA A 17 -1.64 14.28 13.30
CA ALA A 17 -2.40 15.16 14.18
C ALA A 17 -3.50 15.92 13.39
N HIS A 18 -3.32 16.10 12.09
CA HIS A 18 -4.32 16.70 11.18
C HIS A 18 -5.33 15.68 10.62
N TYR A 19 -5.08 14.38 10.78
CA TYR A 19 -6.08 13.36 10.48
C TYR A 19 -6.98 13.21 11.70
N GLU A 20 -8.06 13.99 11.75
CA GLU A 20 -9.11 13.92 12.79
C GLU A 20 -9.88 12.58 12.76
N CYS A 21 -9.17 11.49 12.92
CA CYS A 21 -9.80 10.23 13.24
C CYS A 21 -9.89 10.14 14.77
N ASN A 22 -11.10 10.23 15.27
CA ASN A 22 -11.41 10.07 16.68
C ASN A 22 -10.78 8.76 17.21
N VAL A 23 -10.13 8.82 18.36
CA VAL A 23 -9.50 7.65 19.02
C VAL A 23 -10.49 6.50 19.20
N GLU A 24 -11.78 6.79 19.38
CA GLU A 24 -12.85 5.79 19.48
C GLU A 24 -13.18 5.13 18.14
N GLU A 25 -13.13 5.86 17.03
CA GLU A 25 -13.31 5.29 15.67
C GLU A 25 -12.14 4.38 15.30
N ARG A 26 -10.90 4.76 15.64
CA ARG A 26 -9.72 3.89 15.44
C ARG A 26 -9.84 2.57 16.21
N LYS A 27 -10.33 2.62 17.45
CA LYS A 27 -10.56 1.41 18.25
C LYS A 27 -11.65 0.54 17.68
N LYS A 28 -12.72 1.12 17.12
CA LYS A 28 -13.80 0.38 16.46
C LYS A 28 -13.35 -0.29 15.15
N LEU A 29 -12.47 0.36 14.40
CA LEU A 29 -11.94 -0.16 13.13
C LEU A 29 -10.72 -1.08 13.33
N GLY A 30 -10.26 -1.28 14.58
CA GLY A 30 -9.07 -2.09 14.86
C GLY A 30 -7.77 -1.53 14.23
N GLN A 31 -7.74 -0.25 13.89
CA GLN A 31 -6.58 0.40 13.28
C GLN A 31 -5.45 0.52 14.29
N VAL A 32 -4.53 -0.42 14.23
CA VAL A 32 -3.28 -0.38 15.00
C VAL A 32 -2.15 0.07 14.08
N TRP A 33 -1.50 1.14 14.48
CA TRP A 33 -0.32 1.65 13.77
C TRP A 33 0.87 0.78 14.08
N THR A 34 1.41 0.15 13.07
CA THR A 34 2.63 -0.64 13.24
C THR A 34 3.81 0.31 13.44
N PRO A 35 4.47 0.28 14.60
CA PRO A 35 5.65 1.10 14.85
C PRO A 35 6.74 0.82 13.82
N TYR A 36 7.48 1.84 13.43
CA TYR A 36 8.52 1.74 12.42
C TYR A 36 9.55 0.64 12.70
N SER A 37 10.01 0.53 13.95
CA SER A 37 10.96 -0.51 14.37
C SER A 37 10.43 -1.94 14.21
N VAL A 38 9.10 -2.10 14.20
CA VAL A 38 8.46 -3.39 13.92
C VAL A 38 8.44 -3.65 12.42
N ILE A 39 8.13 -2.63 11.61
CA ILE A 39 8.13 -2.74 10.15
C ILE A 39 9.51 -3.15 9.64
N GLU A 40 10.60 -2.52 10.11
CA GLU A 40 11.97 -2.92 9.73
C GLU A 40 12.24 -4.39 10.03
N LYS A 41 11.89 -4.85 11.23
CA LYS A 41 12.06 -6.26 11.61
C LYS A 41 11.22 -7.22 10.78
N MET A 42 10.04 -6.79 10.33
CA MET A 42 9.20 -7.56 9.42
C MET A 42 9.85 -7.66 8.04
N MET A 43 10.32 -6.53 7.50
CA MET A 43 11.00 -6.47 6.21
C MET A 43 12.27 -7.33 6.18
N ASP A 44 13.03 -7.38 7.29
CA ASP A 44 14.25 -8.19 7.39
C ASP A 44 13.99 -9.71 7.39
N LYS A 45 12.76 -10.13 7.70
CA LYS A 45 12.36 -11.55 7.67
C LYS A 45 11.83 -12.00 6.32
N ILE A 46 11.53 -11.07 5.43
CA ILE A 46 11.04 -11.40 4.08
C ILE A 46 12.22 -11.90 3.25
N ASP A 47 11.95 -12.89 2.39
CA ASP A 47 12.96 -13.43 1.49
C ASP A 47 13.60 -12.31 0.66
N LYS A 48 14.93 -12.33 0.61
CA LYS A 48 15.71 -11.33 -0.12
C LYS A 48 15.39 -11.29 -1.61
N GLU A 49 14.91 -12.38 -2.18
CA GLU A 49 14.49 -12.43 -3.58
C GLU A 49 13.38 -11.42 -3.90
N ILE A 50 12.49 -11.15 -2.94
CA ILE A 50 11.42 -10.14 -3.08
C ILE A 50 11.99 -8.74 -3.33
N TRP A 51 13.16 -8.47 -2.75
CA TRP A 51 13.82 -7.16 -2.86
C TRP A 51 14.67 -7.01 -4.11
N ILE A 52 15.20 -8.12 -4.64
CA ILE A 52 16.14 -8.12 -5.77
C ILE A 52 15.41 -8.33 -7.10
N ASN A 53 14.41 -9.21 -7.12
CA ASN A 53 13.66 -9.53 -8.34
C ASN A 53 12.51 -8.54 -8.54
N GLU A 54 12.63 -7.70 -9.58
CA GLU A 54 11.65 -6.67 -9.91
C GLU A 54 10.27 -7.22 -10.32
N ASP A 55 10.18 -8.49 -10.73
CA ASP A 55 8.93 -9.12 -11.17
C ASP A 55 8.14 -9.75 -10.00
N LYS A 56 8.72 -9.80 -8.81
CA LYS A 56 8.01 -10.28 -7.60
C LYS A 56 7.01 -9.23 -7.11
N THR A 57 5.80 -9.68 -6.79
CA THR A 57 4.77 -8.84 -6.22
C THR A 57 4.81 -8.82 -4.69
N ALA A 58 4.36 -7.75 -4.10
CA ALA A 58 4.16 -7.61 -2.66
C ALA A 58 2.76 -7.06 -2.39
N LEU A 59 2.08 -7.58 -1.36
CA LEU A 59 0.75 -7.16 -0.95
C LEU A 59 0.72 -6.87 0.55
N ASP A 60 0.17 -5.71 0.91
CA ASP A 60 -0.33 -5.43 2.26
C ASP A 60 -1.86 -5.50 2.26
N PRO A 61 -2.47 -6.56 2.80
CA PRO A 61 -3.92 -6.76 2.75
C PRO A 61 -4.70 -5.84 3.71
N THR A 62 -4.02 -5.08 4.55
CA THR A 62 -4.59 -4.14 5.52
C THR A 62 -3.69 -2.92 5.65
N MET A 63 -3.50 -2.22 4.52
CA MET A 63 -2.40 -1.26 4.38
C MET A 63 -2.50 -0.03 5.30
N GLY A 64 -3.68 0.23 5.88
CA GLY A 64 -3.89 1.41 6.73
C GLY A 64 -3.45 2.68 6.01
N ALA A 65 -2.66 3.49 6.69
CA ALA A 65 -2.08 4.70 6.12
C ALA A 65 -0.89 4.46 5.17
N GLY A 66 -0.60 3.21 4.78
CA GLY A 66 0.42 2.87 3.80
C GLY A 66 1.84 2.80 4.34
N ASN A 67 2.05 2.64 5.65
CA ASN A 67 3.40 2.60 6.22
C ASN A 67 4.24 1.45 5.71
N ILE A 68 3.65 0.25 5.66
CA ILE A 68 4.33 -0.95 5.15
C ILE A 68 4.55 -0.82 3.65
N ILE A 69 3.58 -0.29 2.90
CA ILE A 69 3.72 -0.02 1.46
C ILE A 69 4.92 0.89 1.17
N ILE A 70 5.03 2.01 1.89
CA ILE A 70 6.15 2.94 1.72
C ILE A 70 7.49 2.27 2.10
N ALA A 71 7.52 1.44 3.15
CA ALA A 71 8.71 0.68 3.51
C ALA A 71 9.13 -0.33 2.43
N ILE A 72 8.18 -1.02 1.82
CA ILE A 72 8.42 -1.92 0.69
C ILE A 72 9.01 -1.15 -0.49
N LEU A 73 8.39 -0.04 -0.88
CA LEU A 73 8.84 0.79 -1.99
C LEU A 73 10.24 1.36 -1.73
N TYR A 74 10.50 1.85 -0.51
CA TYR A 74 11.82 2.33 -0.12
C TYR A 74 12.88 1.23 -0.25
N ARG A 75 12.62 0.04 0.30
CA ARG A 75 13.55 -1.08 0.25
C ARG A 75 13.83 -1.53 -1.19
N ARG A 76 12.82 -1.55 -2.05
CA ARG A 76 12.98 -1.87 -3.47
C ARG A 76 13.78 -0.81 -4.23
N ILE A 77 13.38 0.45 -4.11
CA ILE A 77 13.93 1.55 -4.92
C ILE A 77 15.29 2.01 -4.39
N VAL A 78 15.38 2.28 -3.07
CA VAL A 78 16.56 2.93 -2.49
C VAL A 78 17.63 1.92 -2.08
N GLU A 79 17.25 0.82 -1.43
CA GLU A 79 18.22 -0.15 -0.95
C GLU A 79 18.65 -1.16 -2.03
N ASN A 80 17.77 -1.48 -2.97
CA ASN A 80 18.01 -2.49 -4.00
C ASN A 80 18.04 -1.94 -5.43
N ASN A 81 17.96 -0.63 -5.63
CA ASN A 81 18.06 0.06 -6.92
C ASN A 81 17.05 -0.44 -7.99
N GLN A 82 15.89 -0.91 -7.57
CA GLN A 82 14.83 -1.28 -8.52
C GLN A 82 14.31 -0.05 -9.27
N ASN A 83 13.82 -0.26 -10.49
CA ASN A 83 13.14 0.79 -11.24
C ASN A 83 11.89 1.25 -10.46
N PRO A 84 11.71 2.57 -10.19
CA PRO A 84 10.59 3.08 -9.40
C PRO A 84 9.21 2.70 -9.96
N ILE A 85 9.04 2.71 -11.30
CA ILE A 85 7.77 2.36 -11.93
C ILE A 85 7.47 0.87 -11.76
N LYS A 86 8.48 0.01 -11.93
CA LYS A 86 8.32 -1.42 -11.68
C LYS A 86 8.03 -1.71 -10.21
N ALA A 87 8.73 -1.05 -9.30
CA ALA A 87 8.54 -1.23 -7.87
C ALA A 87 7.10 -0.95 -7.45
N ILE A 88 6.51 0.19 -7.89
CA ILE A 88 5.13 0.52 -7.56
C ILE A 88 4.12 -0.36 -8.31
N SER A 89 4.40 -0.72 -9.57
CA SER A 89 3.52 -1.59 -10.37
C SER A 89 3.38 -3.00 -9.77
N ASN A 90 4.37 -3.45 -9.01
CA ASN A 90 4.38 -4.75 -8.36
C ASN A 90 4.16 -4.68 -6.83
N THR A 91 3.59 -3.58 -6.35
CA THR A 91 3.22 -3.39 -4.93
C THR A 91 1.74 -3.08 -4.83
N TYR A 92 1.03 -3.84 -3.99
CA TYR A 92 -0.43 -3.81 -3.86
C TYR A 92 -0.85 -3.57 -2.42
N GLY A 93 -2.02 -2.96 -2.23
CA GLY A 93 -2.57 -2.71 -0.90
C GLY A 93 -4.09 -2.68 -0.90
N ILE A 94 -4.68 -3.15 0.21
CA ILE A 94 -6.13 -3.10 0.45
C ILE A 94 -6.37 -2.35 1.75
N GLU A 95 -7.33 -1.44 1.76
CA GLU A 95 -7.79 -0.72 2.95
C GLU A 95 -9.31 -0.63 2.96
N LEU A 96 -9.90 -0.92 4.11
CA LEU A 96 -11.35 -0.94 4.29
C LEU A 96 -11.94 0.47 4.42
N ASP A 97 -11.27 1.35 5.17
CA ASP A 97 -11.78 2.70 5.44
C ASP A 97 -11.45 3.66 4.30
N PRO A 98 -12.47 4.24 3.62
CA PRO A 98 -12.24 5.11 2.47
C PRO A 98 -11.37 6.33 2.75
N LYS A 99 -11.45 6.91 3.94
CA LYS A 99 -10.66 8.09 4.31
C LYS A 99 -9.19 7.72 4.49
N THR A 100 -8.94 6.63 5.19
CA THR A 100 -7.59 6.09 5.40
C THR A 100 -6.97 5.66 4.07
N HIS A 101 -7.76 5.05 3.19
CA HIS A 101 -7.35 4.65 1.85
C HIS A 101 -6.89 5.86 1.01
N GLU A 102 -7.69 6.93 0.89
CA GLU A 102 -7.30 8.12 0.15
C GLU A 102 -6.05 8.78 0.73
N TYR A 103 -5.96 8.86 2.06
CA TYR A 103 -4.77 9.37 2.73
C TYR A 103 -3.51 8.53 2.42
N ALA A 104 -3.63 7.20 2.41
CA ALA A 104 -2.53 6.32 2.04
C ALA A 104 -2.08 6.55 0.59
N LYS A 105 -3.01 6.69 -0.35
CA LYS A 105 -2.70 6.97 -1.76
C LYS A 105 -1.95 8.27 -1.94
N GLU A 106 -2.36 9.35 -1.26
CA GLU A 106 -1.65 10.63 -1.30
C GLU A 106 -0.24 10.53 -0.76
N ARG A 107 -0.04 9.80 0.35
CA ARG A 107 1.29 9.57 0.92
C ARG A 107 2.19 8.78 -0.02
N ILE A 108 1.66 7.71 -0.63
CA ILE A 108 2.38 6.91 -1.61
C ILE A 108 2.76 7.76 -2.82
N LYS A 109 1.84 8.58 -3.34
CA LYS A 109 2.08 9.49 -4.44
C LYS A 109 3.18 10.50 -4.10
N LYS A 110 3.11 11.12 -2.93
CA LYS A 110 4.14 12.04 -2.42
C LYS A 110 5.50 11.37 -2.29
N PHE A 111 5.56 10.15 -1.75
CA PHE A 111 6.80 9.39 -1.65
C PHE A 111 7.39 9.10 -3.04
N MET A 112 6.59 8.62 -3.98
CA MET A 112 7.02 8.27 -5.33
C MET A 112 7.50 9.49 -6.12
N SER A 113 6.98 10.69 -5.87
CA SER A 113 7.41 11.93 -6.55
C SER A 113 8.87 12.30 -6.33
N HIS A 114 9.54 11.66 -5.35
CA HIS A 114 10.99 11.84 -5.13
C HIS A 114 11.84 11.02 -6.12
N PHE A 115 11.23 10.05 -6.83
CA PHE A 115 11.93 9.10 -7.68
C PHE A 115 11.53 9.16 -9.14
N THR A 116 10.36 9.73 -9.46
CA THR A 116 9.85 9.86 -10.82
C THR A 116 8.92 11.05 -10.95
N ASN A 117 8.91 11.66 -12.17
CA ASN A 117 7.96 12.70 -12.54
C ASN A 117 6.80 12.15 -13.39
N GLU A 118 6.70 10.83 -13.55
CA GLU A 118 5.61 10.22 -14.30
C GLU A 118 4.29 10.30 -13.55
N ASP A 119 3.17 10.36 -14.27
CA ASP A 119 1.85 10.27 -13.68
C ASP A 119 1.54 8.82 -13.30
N LEU A 120 1.55 8.56 -11.99
CA LEU A 120 1.30 7.26 -11.42
C LEU A 120 -0.17 7.01 -11.05
N THR A 121 -1.07 7.93 -11.37
CA THR A 121 -2.48 7.87 -10.92
C THR A 121 -3.13 6.54 -11.28
N LYS A 122 -2.98 6.07 -12.52
CA LYS A 122 -3.57 4.79 -12.96
C LYS A 122 -3.03 3.57 -12.21
N ILE A 123 -1.72 3.56 -11.93
CA ILE A 123 -1.08 2.46 -11.19
C ILE A 123 -1.56 2.49 -9.74
N ILE A 124 -1.58 3.66 -9.12
CA ILE A 124 -2.00 3.85 -7.73
C ILE A 124 -3.46 3.45 -7.56
N ASP A 125 -4.35 3.91 -8.44
CA ASP A 125 -5.78 3.59 -8.38
C ASP A 125 -6.07 2.10 -8.63
N HIS A 126 -5.27 1.44 -9.46
CA HIS A 126 -5.40 0.01 -9.71
C HIS A 126 -4.84 -0.84 -8.56
N ASN A 127 -3.67 -0.49 -8.04
CA ASN A 127 -2.94 -1.34 -7.11
C ASN A 127 -3.36 -1.15 -5.65
N PHE A 128 -3.86 0.03 -5.30
CA PHE A 128 -4.30 0.34 -3.93
C PHE A 128 -5.81 0.54 -3.91
N VAL A 129 -6.52 -0.46 -3.38
CA VAL A 129 -7.98 -0.52 -3.47
C VAL A 129 -8.67 -0.32 -2.13
N CYS A 130 -9.84 0.32 -2.18
CA CYS A 130 -10.72 0.46 -1.02
C CYS A 130 -11.72 -0.69 -1.01
N SER A 131 -11.48 -1.71 -0.18
CA SER A 131 -12.34 -2.90 -0.11
C SER A 131 -12.15 -3.65 1.21
N ASP A 132 -13.11 -4.50 1.54
CA ASP A 132 -12.88 -5.57 2.51
C ASP A 132 -12.00 -6.64 1.85
N VAL A 133 -10.91 -7.03 2.50
CA VAL A 133 -10.00 -8.05 1.99
C VAL A 133 -10.68 -9.39 1.74
N PHE A 134 -11.71 -9.72 2.51
CA PHE A 134 -12.49 -10.95 2.33
C PHE A 134 -13.43 -10.90 1.12
N GLU A 135 -13.77 -9.70 0.64
CA GLU A 135 -14.58 -9.48 -0.57
C GLU A 135 -13.72 -9.20 -1.82
N TRP A 136 -12.39 -9.22 -1.69
CA TRP A 136 -11.44 -9.02 -2.78
C TRP A 136 -10.85 -10.34 -3.27
N ASN A 137 -10.79 -10.52 -4.59
CA ASN A 137 -10.10 -11.64 -5.21
C ASN A 137 -8.66 -11.26 -5.50
N ILE A 138 -7.75 -11.70 -4.63
CA ILE A 138 -6.32 -11.36 -4.70
C ILE A 138 -5.67 -11.92 -5.97
N GLU A 139 -6.08 -13.12 -6.42
CA GLU A 139 -5.46 -13.78 -7.58
C GLU A 139 -5.76 -13.05 -8.89
N ASN A 140 -6.99 -12.56 -9.05
CA ASN A 140 -7.41 -11.84 -10.25
C ASN A 140 -7.43 -10.32 -10.07
N TRP A 141 -7.11 -9.83 -8.90
CA TRP A 141 -7.11 -8.43 -8.49
C TRP A 141 -8.41 -7.69 -8.83
N CYS A 142 -9.54 -8.22 -8.43
CA CYS A 142 -10.88 -7.65 -8.67
C CYS A 142 -11.83 -7.91 -7.49
N SER A 143 -12.94 -7.18 -7.42
CA SER A 143 -14.02 -7.50 -6.47
C SER A 143 -14.59 -8.88 -6.74
N LYS A 144 -14.91 -9.65 -5.69
CA LYS A 144 -15.58 -10.94 -5.85
C LYS A 144 -16.97 -10.78 -6.48
N ASN A 145 -17.60 -9.63 -6.27
CA ASN A 145 -18.91 -9.31 -6.86
C ASN A 145 -18.84 -9.07 -8.37
N ASP A 146 -17.71 -8.60 -8.90
CA ASP A 146 -17.54 -8.35 -10.34
C ASP A 146 -17.52 -9.64 -11.17
N LYS A 147 -17.12 -10.79 -10.57
CA LYS A 147 -17.12 -12.09 -11.26
C LYS A 147 -18.53 -12.63 -11.55
N VAL A 148 -19.49 -12.30 -10.73
CA VAL A 148 -20.88 -12.80 -10.90
C VAL A 148 -21.52 -12.20 -12.15
N GLU A 149 -21.17 -10.97 -12.53
CA GLU A 149 -21.66 -10.34 -13.76
C GLU A 149 -21.07 -10.96 -15.02
N LEU A 150 -19.79 -11.37 -14.98
CA LEU A 150 -19.10 -11.96 -16.14
C LEU A 150 -19.55 -13.41 -16.41
N GLU A 151 -19.81 -14.20 -15.38
CA GLU A 151 -20.33 -15.57 -15.54
C GLU A 151 -21.76 -15.58 -16.11
N GLY A 152 -22.61 -14.62 -15.71
CA GLY A 152 -23.95 -14.45 -16.26
C GLY A 152 -23.99 -14.01 -17.73
N PHE A 153 -22.92 -13.44 -18.27
CA PHE A 153 -22.82 -13.04 -19.68
C PHE A 153 -22.52 -14.22 -20.61
N PHE A 154 -21.83 -15.25 -20.13
CA PHE A 154 -21.44 -16.41 -20.92
C PHE A 154 -22.48 -17.56 -20.88
N GLU A 155 -23.41 -17.58 -19.93
CA GLU A 155 -24.48 -18.57 -19.87
C GLU A 155 -25.65 -18.26 -20.83
N ASN A 156 -25.70 -17.06 -21.42
CA ASN A 156 -26.75 -16.62 -22.34
C ASN A 156 -26.26 -16.41 -23.79
N ALA A 157 -25.07 -16.85 -24.11
CA ALA A 157 -24.47 -16.83 -25.44
C ALA A 157 -24.35 -18.26 -25.99
#